data_877a4f2ce7d960aea34de593e05a9960
#
_entry.id   877a4f2ce7d960aea34de593e05a9960
#
_cell.length_a   1.000
_cell.length_b   1.000
_cell.length_c   1.000
_cell.angle_alpha   90.00
_cell.angle_beta   90.00
_cell.angle_gamma   90.00
#
_symmetry.space_group_name_H-M   'P 1'
#
loop_
_entity.id
_entity.type
_entity.pdbx_description
1 polymer ?
#
loop_
_entity_poly.entity_id
_entity_poly.type
_entity_poly.pdbx_seq_one_letter_code
_entity_poly.pdbx_strand_id
1 'polypeptide(L)'
;MLAAAVIIFIKYNAGREYTFKECAETVENPFQGAYFQWNAGDADGMYNVVREHPDYRVVLLTYNLDDESKTEIIPEEKTEKLSHALDVAEELELSVIFRAAYDFSGECIDPEFDIMLSHIRQMGEVLNAYKSCLMGVQAGMIGAFGEWTKSRYMDEKKYRMKVVKEWEEVLEEGIYISVRRQKFIREAEEWGLDTTRLGVYNDGLFSSDSDLGTYMEDYGRQEDLKWSETHIKVPFNGGEMPFVSKFSEIENVIKEARQLNLSYLNQEYNYEVWQYWAGQEYEGMPGDEYIKKHLGSRPWVRTLKMDRNIQRRSTVHVEVDMRNSGFAMLDERYRIYVVLRCGEKTVKKEADGDMESKEKGRFTASVENPFSKEEAEENGIEAGIQISREKEEEIKTSYCLRLANEGNRYEDGINFLTDISQEGNGK
;
A
#
# COMPACT_ATOMS: atom_id res chain seq x y z
N MET A 1 54.87 -6.18 14.35
CA MET A 1 54.44 -6.69 13.04
C MET A 1 53.07 -7.33 13.08
N LEU A 2 52.70 -8.19 14.05
CA LEU A 2 51.39 -8.79 14.15
C LEU A 2 50.24 -7.76 14.31
N ALA A 3 50.38 -6.73 15.15
CA ALA A 3 49.37 -5.71 15.37
C ALA A 3 49.10 -4.86 14.11
N ALA A 4 50.13 -4.55 13.33
CA ALA A 4 49.99 -3.83 12.07
C ALA A 4 49.31 -4.70 10.99
N ALA A 5 49.62 -6.01 10.93
CA ALA A 5 48.96 -6.94 10.02
C ALA A 5 47.49 -7.15 10.35
N VAL A 6 47.12 -7.22 11.64
CA VAL A 6 45.70 -7.32 12.10
C VAL A 6 44.92 -6.04 11.77
N ILE A 7 45.55 -4.86 11.97
CA ILE A 7 44.89 -3.58 11.63
C ILE A 7 44.71 -3.45 10.11
N ILE A 8 45.68 -3.90 9.31
CA ILE A 8 45.56 -3.91 7.84
C ILE A 8 44.49 -4.91 7.40
N PHE A 9 44.42 -6.11 8.02
CA PHE A 9 43.43 -7.13 7.73
C PHE A 9 42.02 -6.66 8.11
N ILE A 10 41.83 -5.98 9.26
CA ILE A 10 40.57 -5.39 9.68
C ILE A 10 40.14 -4.24 8.74
N LYS A 11 41.10 -3.36 8.34
CA LYS A 11 40.82 -2.30 7.36
C LYS A 11 40.52 -2.84 5.95
N TYR A 12 41.14 -3.95 5.57
CA TYR A 12 40.92 -4.57 4.25
C TYR A 12 39.59 -5.31 4.15
N ASN A 13 39.06 -5.80 5.28
CA ASN A 13 37.78 -6.47 5.39
C ASN A 13 36.64 -5.55 5.90
N ALA A 14 36.95 -4.31 6.28
CA ALA A 14 35.88 -3.34 6.60
C ALA A 14 35.07 -3.07 5.34
N GLY A 15 33.78 -3.31 5.40
CA GLY A 15 32.82 -3.01 4.32
C GLY A 15 32.89 -1.54 3.90
N ARG A 16 32.29 -1.21 2.78
CA ARG A 16 32.09 0.17 2.32
C ARG A 16 30.72 0.62 2.71
N GLU A 17 30.57 1.83 3.22
CA GLU A 17 29.30 2.44 3.58
C GLU A 17 29.01 3.58 2.62
N TYR A 18 27.79 3.57 2.06
CA TYR A 18 27.21 4.63 1.23
C TYR A 18 26.06 5.25 2.01
N THR A 19 25.99 6.57 2.00
CA THR A 19 24.94 7.33 2.70
C THR A 19 24.15 8.12 1.68
N PHE A 20 22.84 8.06 1.79
CA PHE A 20 21.90 8.70 0.88
C PHE A 20 20.99 9.67 1.63
N LYS A 21 20.28 10.49 0.89
CA LYS A 21 19.26 11.41 1.38
C LYS A 21 17.89 11.07 0.77
N GLU A 22 16.87 11.44 1.48
CA GLU A 22 15.51 11.40 0.96
C GLU A 22 15.34 12.50 -0.10
N CYS A 23 14.62 12.20 -1.20
CA CYS A 23 14.29 13.16 -2.23
C CYS A 23 13.13 14.08 -1.81
N ALA A 24 13.11 15.28 -2.37
CA ALA A 24 12.03 16.24 -2.13
C ALA A 24 10.76 15.93 -2.93
N GLU A 25 10.88 15.26 -4.06
CA GLU A 25 9.81 14.99 -5.01
C GLU A 25 8.81 13.96 -4.48
N THR A 26 7.57 14.03 -4.94
CA THR A 26 6.58 12.96 -4.75
C THR A 26 7.02 11.73 -5.54
N VAL A 27 6.98 10.57 -4.90
CA VAL A 27 7.24 9.27 -5.53
C VAL A 27 5.93 8.50 -5.52
N GLU A 28 5.40 8.27 -6.69
CA GLU A 28 4.19 7.48 -6.84
C GLU A 28 4.51 6.00 -6.74
N ASN A 29 3.81 5.33 -5.85
CA ASN A 29 3.96 3.91 -5.58
C ASN A 29 2.62 3.18 -5.75
N PRO A 30 2.63 1.91 -6.14
CA PRO A 30 1.43 1.09 -6.16
C PRO A 30 0.87 0.89 -4.74
N PHE A 31 -0.41 0.54 -4.67
CA PHE A 31 -1.15 0.22 -3.45
C PHE A 31 -1.25 1.33 -2.42
N GLN A 32 -1.18 2.58 -2.87
CA GLN A 32 -1.33 3.77 -2.04
C GLN A 32 -1.53 5.04 -2.89
N GLY A 33 -2.06 6.10 -2.28
CA GLY A 33 -2.16 7.42 -2.93
C GLY A 33 -3.59 7.93 -3.03
N ALA A 34 -3.76 9.00 -3.78
CA ALA A 34 -5.08 9.54 -4.09
C ALA A 34 -5.78 8.62 -5.11
N TYR A 35 -7.09 8.37 -4.90
CA TYR A 35 -7.85 7.47 -5.75
C TYR A 35 -9.02 8.17 -6.43
N PHE A 36 -9.40 7.65 -7.59
CA PHE A 36 -10.67 7.93 -8.25
C PHE A 36 -11.64 6.77 -8.07
N GLN A 37 -12.93 7.03 -8.25
CA GLN A 37 -13.97 6.00 -8.13
C GLN A 37 -14.52 5.65 -9.51
N TRP A 38 -14.67 4.34 -9.78
CA TRP A 38 -15.20 3.86 -11.04
C TRP A 38 -16.13 2.68 -10.86
N ASN A 39 -17.11 2.52 -11.79
CA ASN A 39 -18.04 1.40 -11.76
C ASN A 39 -17.50 0.23 -12.58
N ALA A 40 -17.46 -0.97 -12.01
CA ALA A 40 -17.02 -2.18 -12.72
C ALA A 40 -17.84 -2.53 -13.98
N GLY A 41 -19.09 -2.01 -14.06
CA GLY A 41 -19.94 -2.17 -15.24
C GLY A 41 -19.49 -1.35 -16.48
N ASP A 42 -18.58 -0.41 -16.33
CA ASP A 42 -18.01 0.45 -17.39
C ASP A 42 -16.48 0.40 -17.39
N ALA A 43 -15.93 -0.79 -17.53
CA ALA A 43 -14.48 -1.03 -17.44
C ALA A 43 -13.68 -0.19 -18.43
N ASP A 44 -14.11 -0.13 -19.68
CA ASP A 44 -13.39 0.56 -20.76
C ASP A 44 -13.29 2.08 -20.56
N GLY A 45 -14.18 2.66 -19.77
CA GLY A 45 -14.12 4.08 -19.40
C GLY A 45 -12.87 4.46 -18.63
N MET A 46 -12.25 3.51 -17.88
CA MET A 46 -10.99 3.74 -17.14
C MET A 46 -9.83 4.14 -18.04
N TYR A 47 -9.76 3.66 -19.31
CA TYR A 47 -8.73 4.09 -20.26
C TYR A 47 -8.77 5.60 -20.51
N ASN A 48 -9.96 6.20 -20.54
CA ASN A 48 -10.09 7.64 -20.73
C ASN A 48 -9.63 8.40 -19.50
N VAL A 49 -10.00 7.94 -18.31
CA VAL A 49 -9.59 8.55 -17.02
C VAL A 49 -8.06 8.55 -16.91
N VAL A 50 -7.41 7.42 -17.09
CA VAL A 50 -5.95 7.31 -16.97
C VAL A 50 -5.22 8.09 -18.07
N ARG A 51 -5.80 8.18 -19.28
CA ARG A 51 -5.22 9.02 -20.33
C ARG A 51 -5.27 10.52 -19.99
N GLU A 52 -6.33 10.99 -19.32
CA GLU A 52 -6.49 12.37 -18.90
C GLU A 52 -5.70 12.68 -17.62
N HIS A 53 -5.54 11.68 -16.76
CA HIS A 53 -4.87 11.73 -15.45
C HIS A 53 -3.81 10.63 -15.33
N PRO A 54 -2.66 10.76 -16.01
CA PRO A 54 -1.64 9.70 -16.06
C PRO A 54 -0.91 9.48 -14.73
N ASP A 55 -1.14 10.33 -13.74
CA ASP A 55 -0.68 10.22 -12.36
C ASP A 55 -1.58 9.34 -11.47
N TYR A 56 -2.77 8.99 -11.93
CA TYR A 56 -3.67 8.12 -11.15
C TYR A 56 -3.14 6.69 -11.09
N ARG A 57 -3.04 6.14 -9.87
CA ARG A 57 -2.51 4.79 -9.60
C ARG A 57 -3.45 3.93 -8.80
N VAL A 58 -4.50 4.50 -8.22
CA VAL A 58 -5.46 3.77 -7.38
C VAL A 58 -6.87 4.04 -7.84
N VAL A 59 -7.66 2.99 -7.98
CA VAL A 59 -9.09 3.06 -8.29
C VAL A 59 -9.91 2.40 -7.18
N LEU A 60 -10.95 3.07 -6.71
CA LEU A 60 -12.04 2.41 -5.99
C LEU A 60 -13.03 1.85 -7.00
N LEU A 61 -12.95 0.54 -7.24
CA LEU A 61 -13.83 -0.17 -8.16
C LEU A 61 -15.12 -0.55 -7.43
N THR A 62 -16.22 0.12 -7.78
CA THR A 62 -17.54 -0.16 -7.21
C THR A 62 -18.27 -1.20 -8.03
N TYR A 63 -18.97 -2.11 -7.35
CA TYR A 63 -19.75 -3.18 -7.99
C TYR A 63 -21.19 -3.16 -7.49
N ASN A 64 -22.13 -2.79 -8.38
CA ASN A 64 -23.54 -2.65 -8.05
C ASN A 64 -24.28 -3.98 -8.19
N LEU A 65 -24.97 -4.40 -7.13
CA LEU A 65 -25.74 -5.64 -7.02
C LEU A 65 -27.25 -5.39 -6.80
N ASP A 66 -27.77 -4.21 -7.18
CA ASP A 66 -29.19 -3.85 -6.97
C ASP A 66 -30.16 -4.85 -7.59
N ASP A 67 -29.94 -5.26 -8.84
CA ASP A 67 -30.75 -6.24 -9.56
C ASP A 67 -30.68 -7.65 -8.93
N GLU A 68 -29.58 -7.99 -8.26
CA GLU A 68 -29.30 -9.30 -7.65
C GLU A 68 -29.82 -9.42 -6.21
N SER A 69 -30.42 -8.37 -5.66
CA SER A 69 -30.89 -8.35 -4.26
C SER A 69 -31.89 -9.46 -3.87
N LYS A 70 -32.44 -10.18 -4.86
CA LYS A 70 -33.43 -11.26 -4.67
C LYS A 70 -32.97 -12.63 -5.16
N THR A 71 -31.74 -12.77 -5.65
CA THR A 71 -31.19 -14.02 -6.21
C THR A 71 -29.93 -14.42 -5.45
N GLU A 72 -29.72 -15.70 -5.22
CA GLU A 72 -28.50 -16.20 -4.54
C GLU A 72 -27.28 -16.22 -5.47
N ILE A 73 -27.51 -16.21 -6.78
CA ILE A 73 -26.46 -16.35 -7.79
C ILE A 73 -26.32 -15.05 -8.55
N ILE A 74 -25.13 -14.51 -8.59
CA ILE A 74 -24.75 -13.42 -9.48
C ILE A 74 -24.69 -13.99 -10.91
N PRO A 75 -25.38 -13.39 -11.90
CA PRO A 75 -25.33 -13.86 -13.28
C PRO A 75 -23.90 -13.88 -13.82
N GLU A 76 -23.56 -14.92 -14.61
CA GLU A 76 -22.23 -15.08 -15.20
C GLU A 76 -21.78 -13.85 -16.00
N GLU A 77 -22.66 -13.24 -16.79
CA GLU A 77 -22.37 -11.99 -17.50
C GLU A 77 -21.90 -10.87 -16.56
N LYS A 78 -22.43 -10.82 -15.34
CA LYS A 78 -22.07 -9.78 -14.36
C LYS A 78 -20.71 -10.07 -13.69
N THR A 79 -20.42 -11.34 -13.42
CA THR A 79 -19.08 -11.75 -12.94
C THR A 79 -18.00 -11.60 -14.02
N GLU A 80 -18.34 -11.85 -15.30
CA GLU A 80 -17.45 -11.57 -16.44
C GLU A 80 -17.14 -10.08 -16.56
N LYS A 81 -18.13 -9.19 -16.36
CA LYS A 81 -17.89 -7.74 -16.33
C LYS A 81 -16.95 -7.33 -15.18
N LEU A 82 -17.07 -7.94 -14.01
CA LEU A 82 -16.14 -7.70 -12.91
C LEU A 82 -14.73 -8.15 -13.28
N SER A 83 -14.58 -9.34 -13.85
CA SER A 83 -13.29 -9.85 -14.31
C SER A 83 -12.68 -8.92 -15.36
N HIS A 84 -13.47 -8.49 -16.36
CA HIS A 84 -13.02 -7.53 -17.37
C HIS A 84 -12.56 -6.19 -16.77
N ALA A 85 -13.28 -5.67 -15.76
CA ALA A 85 -12.85 -4.44 -15.10
C ALA A 85 -11.51 -4.61 -14.34
N LEU A 86 -11.27 -5.78 -13.76
CA LEU A 86 -10.00 -6.10 -13.12
C LEU A 86 -8.87 -6.32 -14.14
N ASP A 87 -9.16 -6.95 -15.29
CA ASP A 87 -8.20 -7.05 -16.41
C ASP A 87 -7.76 -5.68 -16.90
N VAL A 88 -8.72 -4.76 -17.12
CA VAL A 88 -8.42 -3.38 -17.54
C VAL A 88 -7.60 -2.64 -16.47
N ALA A 89 -7.93 -2.83 -15.19
CA ALA A 89 -7.15 -2.22 -14.12
C ALA A 89 -5.70 -2.75 -14.08
N GLU A 90 -5.48 -4.06 -14.29
CA GLU A 90 -4.13 -4.63 -14.40
C GLU A 90 -3.38 -4.10 -15.63
N GLU A 91 -4.03 -4.00 -16.79
CA GLU A 91 -3.43 -3.45 -18.00
C GLU A 91 -3.02 -1.97 -17.82
N LEU A 92 -3.81 -1.21 -17.09
CA LEU A 92 -3.53 0.19 -16.74
C LEU A 92 -2.57 0.35 -15.54
N GLU A 93 -2.06 -0.76 -14.97
CA GLU A 93 -1.20 -0.77 -13.78
C GLU A 93 -1.82 -0.09 -12.55
N LEU A 94 -3.15 -0.12 -12.46
CA LEU A 94 -3.88 0.44 -11.33
C LEU A 94 -3.90 -0.53 -10.14
N SER A 95 -3.81 0.02 -8.94
CA SER A 95 -4.09 -0.70 -7.70
C SER A 95 -5.56 -0.57 -7.35
N VAL A 96 -6.23 -1.69 -7.12
CA VAL A 96 -7.68 -1.74 -6.96
C VAL A 96 -8.09 -1.81 -5.50
N ILE A 97 -8.94 -0.89 -5.07
CA ILE A 97 -9.77 -1.02 -3.88
C ILE A 97 -11.14 -1.49 -4.38
N PHE A 98 -11.66 -2.59 -3.86
CA PHE A 98 -12.95 -3.12 -4.27
C PHE A 98 -14.03 -2.84 -3.25
N ARG A 99 -15.23 -2.41 -3.70
CA ARG A 99 -16.42 -2.26 -2.84
C ARG A 99 -17.68 -2.65 -3.60
N ALA A 100 -18.45 -3.58 -3.06
CA ALA A 100 -19.78 -3.94 -3.58
C ALA A 100 -20.89 -3.45 -2.67
N ALA A 101 -22.04 -3.10 -3.26
CA ALA A 101 -23.26 -2.74 -2.55
C ALA A 101 -24.51 -3.03 -3.41
N TYR A 102 -25.66 -3.11 -2.74
CA TYR A 102 -26.94 -3.27 -3.39
C TYR A 102 -27.65 -1.95 -3.71
N ASP A 103 -27.10 -0.85 -3.24
CA ASP A 103 -27.68 0.47 -3.43
C ASP A 103 -26.64 1.56 -3.46
N PHE A 104 -26.57 2.25 -4.59
CA PHE A 104 -25.78 3.46 -4.79
C PHE A 104 -26.67 4.71 -4.96
N SER A 105 -27.97 4.63 -4.65
CA SER A 105 -28.91 5.77 -4.65
C SER A 105 -29.11 6.39 -3.27
N GLY A 106 -28.76 5.67 -2.22
CA GLY A 106 -28.93 6.10 -0.83
C GLY A 106 -30.29 5.74 -0.20
N GLU A 107 -31.11 4.91 -0.87
CA GLU A 107 -32.43 4.48 -0.37
C GLU A 107 -32.34 3.28 0.59
N CYS A 108 -31.24 2.55 0.55
CA CYS A 108 -30.95 1.31 1.28
C CYS A 108 -31.82 0.13 0.86
N ILE A 109 -31.24 -0.73 0.01
CA ILE A 109 -31.82 -2.00 -0.40
C ILE A 109 -30.95 -3.11 0.19
N ASP A 110 -31.41 -3.71 1.31
CA ASP A 110 -30.75 -4.89 1.87
C ASP A 110 -31.41 -6.16 1.33
N PRO A 111 -30.67 -7.13 0.74
CA PRO A 111 -31.17 -8.45 0.40
C PRO A 111 -31.47 -9.26 1.67
N GLU A 112 -31.98 -10.49 1.52
CA GLU A 112 -31.93 -11.46 2.60
C GLU A 112 -30.46 -11.80 2.93
N PHE A 113 -30.16 -12.01 4.19
CA PHE A 113 -28.78 -12.08 4.68
C PHE A 113 -27.96 -13.22 4.05
N ASP A 114 -28.57 -14.38 3.82
CA ASP A 114 -27.92 -15.53 3.20
C ASP A 114 -27.57 -15.27 1.72
N ILE A 115 -28.38 -14.46 1.01
CA ILE A 115 -28.06 -13.98 -0.34
C ILE A 115 -26.81 -13.12 -0.29
N MET A 116 -26.70 -12.20 0.66
CA MET A 116 -25.51 -11.35 0.84
C MET A 116 -24.25 -12.19 1.04
N LEU A 117 -24.28 -13.19 1.91
CA LEU A 117 -23.13 -14.08 2.14
C LEU A 117 -22.79 -14.91 0.89
N SER A 118 -23.80 -15.38 0.15
CA SER A 118 -23.56 -16.09 -1.13
C SER A 118 -22.85 -15.21 -2.16
N HIS A 119 -23.24 -13.93 -2.27
CA HIS A 119 -22.60 -13.00 -3.19
C HIS A 119 -21.16 -12.68 -2.77
N ILE A 120 -20.86 -12.55 -1.48
CA ILE A 120 -19.50 -12.36 -0.98
C ILE A 120 -18.59 -13.51 -1.45
N ARG A 121 -19.03 -14.78 -1.33
CA ARG A 121 -18.27 -15.95 -1.80
C ARG A 121 -17.98 -15.87 -3.29
N GLN A 122 -19.00 -15.62 -4.12
CA GLN A 122 -18.84 -15.56 -5.56
C GLN A 122 -17.90 -14.43 -6.00
N MET A 123 -18.01 -13.25 -5.40
CA MET A 123 -17.08 -12.14 -5.69
C MET A 123 -15.67 -12.45 -5.18
N GLY A 124 -15.52 -13.05 -4.01
CA GLY A 124 -14.22 -13.41 -3.46
C GLY A 124 -13.45 -14.40 -4.36
N GLU A 125 -14.15 -15.37 -4.95
CA GLU A 125 -13.55 -16.29 -5.94
C GLU A 125 -12.97 -15.52 -7.15
N VAL A 126 -13.70 -14.52 -7.67
CA VAL A 126 -13.20 -13.67 -8.75
C VAL A 126 -11.99 -12.85 -8.30
N LEU A 127 -12.11 -12.16 -7.16
CA LEU A 127 -11.08 -11.26 -6.65
C LEU A 127 -9.74 -11.96 -6.35
N ASN A 128 -9.77 -13.21 -5.92
CA ASN A 128 -8.56 -13.99 -5.65
C ASN A 128 -7.66 -14.16 -6.88
N ALA A 129 -8.27 -14.26 -8.07
CA ALA A 129 -7.51 -14.35 -9.32
C ALA A 129 -6.72 -13.06 -9.64
N TYR A 130 -7.11 -11.93 -9.06
CA TYR A 130 -6.54 -10.60 -9.31
C TYR A 130 -5.80 -10.01 -8.10
N LYS A 131 -5.35 -10.84 -7.16
CA LYS A 131 -4.66 -10.38 -5.94
C LYS A 131 -3.41 -9.54 -6.22
N SER A 132 -2.81 -9.69 -7.40
CA SER A 132 -1.62 -8.93 -7.82
C SER A 132 -1.88 -7.43 -7.94
N CYS A 133 -3.05 -7.00 -8.42
CA CYS A 133 -3.46 -5.60 -8.50
C CYS A 133 -4.33 -5.17 -7.32
N LEU A 134 -4.86 -6.12 -6.54
CA LEU A 134 -5.80 -5.83 -5.47
C LEU A 134 -5.09 -5.25 -4.24
N MET A 135 -5.41 -4.02 -3.90
CA MET A 135 -4.98 -3.36 -2.66
C MET A 135 -5.72 -3.96 -1.46
N GLY A 136 -7.02 -4.13 -1.59
CA GLY A 136 -7.88 -4.77 -0.61
C GLY A 136 -9.37 -4.56 -0.91
N VAL A 137 -10.21 -5.10 -0.03
CA VAL A 137 -11.66 -5.04 -0.11
C VAL A 137 -12.20 -4.16 1.00
N GLN A 138 -12.96 -3.13 0.67
CA GLN A 138 -13.84 -2.50 1.63
C GLN A 138 -15.03 -3.44 1.81
N ALA A 139 -15.31 -3.86 3.05
CA ALA A 139 -16.27 -4.95 3.32
C ALA A 139 -17.66 -4.73 2.71
N GLY A 140 -18.05 -3.48 2.49
CA GLY A 140 -19.22 -3.12 1.70
C GLY A 140 -20.52 -3.82 2.13
N MET A 141 -21.34 -4.18 1.17
CA MET A 141 -22.51 -5.03 1.25
C MET A 141 -23.68 -4.50 2.10
N ILE A 142 -23.41 -3.96 3.28
CA ILE A 142 -24.44 -3.50 4.24
C ILE A 142 -24.81 -2.05 3.97
N GLY A 143 -26.08 -1.80 3.70
CA GLY A 143 -26.68 -0.47 3.62
C GLY A 143 -26.32 0.31 2.36
N ALA A 144 -26.72 1.58 2.35
CA ALA A 144 -26.47 2.48 1.24
C ALA A 144 -24.97 2.61 0.96
N PHE A 145 -24.57 2.57 -0.32
CA PHE A 145 -23.21 2.65 -0.81
C PHE A 145 -22.24 1.60 -0.23
N GLY A 146 -22.73 0.62 0.54
CA GLY A 146 -21.90 -0.31 1.29
C GLY A 146 -21.17 0.35 2.47
N GLU A 147 -21.70 1.43 3.02
CA GLU A 147 -21.08 2.23 4.07
C GLU A 147 -21.59 1.91 5.47
N TRP A 148 -22.30 0.83 5.62
CA TRP A 148 -22.80 0.34 6.89
C TRP A 148 -23.67 1.38 7.60
N THR A 149 -24.56 1.99 6.84
CA THR A 149 -25.53 2.99 7.32
C THR A 149 -26.93 2.65 6.83
N LYS A 150 -27.97 3.09 7.53
CA LYS A 150 -29.38 2.93 7.16
C LYS A 150 -29.76 1.48 6.80
N SER A 151 -29.24 0.48 7.50
CA SER A 151 -29.46 -0.94 7.20
C SER A 151 -30.09 -1.66 8.39
N ARG A 152 -30.98 -2.61 8.11
CA ARG A 152 -31.54 -3.51 9.13
C ARG A 152 -30.49 -4.42 9.77
N TYR A 153 -29.34 -4.61 9.14
CA TYR A 153 -28.23 -5.44 9.63
C TYR A 153 -27.20 -4.66 10.44
N MET A 154 -27.32 -3.33 10.44
CA MET A 154 -26.33 -2.47 11.08
C MET A 154 -26.37 -2.53 12.61
N ASP A 155 -27.54 -2.67 13.22
CA ASP A 155 -27.72 -2.55 14.66
C ASP A 155 -27.24 -3.79 15.43
N GLU A 156 -27.20 -4.95 14.78
CA GLU A 156 -26.83 -6.20 15.43
C GLU A 156 -25.39 -6.62 15.06
N LYS A 157 -24.51 -6.67 16.05
CA LYS A 157 -23.10 -7.13 15.94
C LYS A 157 -22.96 -8.43 15.14
N LYS A 158 -23.86 -9.39 15.34
CA LYS A 158 -23.80 -10.70 14.68
C LYS A 158 -23.80 -10.64 13.16
N TYR A 159 -24.52 -9.69 12.53
CA TYR A 159 -24.56 -9.57 11.08
C TYR A 159 -23.30 -8.94 10.54
N ARG A 160 -22.81 -7.88 11.20
CA ARG A 160 -21.54 -7.24 10.84
C ARG A 160 -20.38 -8.24 10.89
N MET A 161 -20.30 -9.00 11.98
CA MET A 161 -19.21 -9.98 12.15
C MET A 161 -19.29 -11.16 11.18
N LYS A 162 -20.50 -11.56 10.77
CA LYS A 162 -20.66 -12.59 9.74
C LYS A 162 -20.22 -12.09 8.36
N VAL A 163 -20.45 -10.83 8.02
CA VAL A 163 -19.94 -10.24 6.76
C VAL A 163 -18.42 -10.20 6.76
N VAL A 164 -17.79 -9.73 7.85
CA VAL A 164 -16.33 -9.74 7.97
C VAL A 164 -15.77 -11.16 7.85
N LYS A 165 -16.35 -12.10 8.60
CA LYS A 165 -15.95 -13.50 8.58
C LYS A 165 -16.05 -14.12 7.19
N GLU A 166 -17.14 -13.86 6.46
CA GLU A 166 -17.33 -14.39 5.12
C GLU A 166 -16.25 -13.90 4.15
N TRP A 167 -15.89 -12.60 4.23
CA TRP A 167 -14.77 -12.06 3.46
C TRP A 167 -13.43 -12.69 3.87
N GLU A 168 -13.17 -12.88 5.17
CA GLU A 168 -11.96 -13.57 5.65
C GLU A 168 -11.83 -15.01 5.15
N GLU A 169 -12.97 -15.73 5.11
CA GLU A 169 -13.00 -17.13 4.70
C GLU A 169 -12.82 -17.33 3.19
N VAL A 170 -13.31 -16.38 2.37
CA VAL A 170 -13.25 -16.53 0.91
C VAL A 170 -11.98 -15.92 0.31
N LEU A 171 -11.47 -14.83 0.87
CA LEU A 171 -10.30 -14.14 0.32
C LEU A 171 -9.00 -14.84 0.70
N GLU A 172 -8.10 -15.00 -0.27
CA GLU A 172 -6.75 -15.51 -0.01
C GLU A 172 -6.00 -14.69 1.03
N GLU A 173 -5.08 -15.37 1.75
CA GLU A 173 -4.14 -14.68 2.63
C GLU A 173 -3.43 -13.55 1.90
N GLY A 174 -3.28 -12.41 2.59
CA GLY A 174 -2.62 -11.23 2.03
C GLY A 174 -3.57 -10.25 1.33
N ILE A 175 -4.86 -10.54 1.15
CA ILE A 175 -5.84 -9.54 0.73
C ILE A 175 -6.41 -8.87 1.99
N TYR A 176 -6.23 -7.55 2.10
CA TYR A 176 -6.74 -6.77 3.22
C TYR A 176 -8.24 -6.52 3.11
N ILE A 177 -8.88 -6.37 4.25
CA ILE A 177 -10.29 -6.05 4.37
C ILE A 177 -10.39 -4.77 5.21
N SER A 178 -11.18 -3.79 4.80
CA SER A 178 -11.47 -2.65 5.66
C SER A 178 -12.94 -2.58 6.03
N VAL A 179 -13.18 -2.21 7.27
CA VAL A 179 -14.51 -1.99 7.84
C VAL A 179 -14.75 -0.51 8.08
N ARG A 180 -16.01 -0.13 8.26
CA ARG A 180 -16.40 1.28 8.32
C ARG A 180 -15.92 2.04 9.55
N ARG A 181 -15.65 1.36 10.67
CA ARG A 181 -15.34 1.99 11.97
C ARG A 181 -14.36 1.16 12.79
N GLN A 182 -13.54 1.81 13.59
CA GLN A 182 -12.63 1.16 14.56
C GLN A 182 -13.36 0.23 15.51
N LYS A 183 -14.56 0.64 15.94
CA LYS A 183 -15.45 -0.18 16.78
C LYS A 183 -15.67 -1.58 16.18
N PHE A 184 -15.77 -1.70 14.87
CA PHE A 184 -16.05 -3.00 14.23
C PHE A 184 -14.83 -3.91 14.22
N ILE A 185 -13.61 -3.37 14.25
CA ILE A 185 -12.40 -4.17 14.44
C ILE A 185 -12.35 -4.69 15.89
N ARG A 186 -12.68 -3.84 16.89
CA ARG A 186 -12.80 -4.28 18.29
C ARG A 186 -13.85 -5.40 18.45
N GLU A 187 -15.00 -5.24 17.78
CA GLU A 187 -16.05 -6.25 17.77
C GLU A 187 -15.62 -7.56 17.10
N ALA A 188 -14.78 -7.49 16.05
CA ALA A 188 -14.20 -8.64 15.37
C ALA A 188 -13.23 -9.39 16.28
N GLU A 189 -12.35 -8.69 16.99
CA GLU A 189 -11.46 -9.25 17.99
C GLU A 189 -12.23 -9.97 19.11
N GLU A 190 -13.26 -9.33 19.69
CA GLU A 190 -14.15 -9.94 20.68
C GLU A 190 -14.91 -11.16 20.15
N TRP A 191 -15.18 -11.19 18.85
CA TRP A 191 -15.84 -12.32 18.16
C TRP A 191 -14.88 -13.47 17.86
N GLY A 192 -13.56 -13.24 17.98
CA GLY A 192 -12.51 -14.20 17.71
C GLY A 192 -12.11 -14.31 16.22
N LEU A 193 -12.35 -13.24 15.44
CA LEU A 193 -11.89 -13.13 14.05
C LEU A 193 -10.43 -12.69 13.99
N ASP A 194 -9.77 -12.95 12.86
CA ASP A 194 -8.42 -12.48 12.61
C ASP A 194 -8.43 -10.98 12.25
N THR A 195 -7.97 -10.13 13.16
CA THR A 195 -7.91 -8.69 12.94
C THR A 195 -6.61 -8.22 12.28
N THR A 196 -5.67 -9.13 12.01
CA THR A 196 -4.36 -8.77 11.40
C THR A 196 -4.48 -8.28 9.96
N ARG A 197 -5.62 -8.57 9.30
CA ARG A 197 -5.93 -8.11 7.94
C ARG A 197 -6.95 -6.96 7.88
N LEU A 198 -7.40 -6.45 9.05
CA LEU A 198 -8.49 -5.47 9.09
C LEU A 198 -7.97 -4.04 9.17
N GLY A 199 -8.41 -3.21 8.21
CA GLY A 199 -8.25 -1.77 8.18
C GLY A 199 -9.58 -1.02 8.33
N VAL A 200 -9.55 0.30 8.14
CA VAL A 200 -10.72 1.18 8.23
C VAL A 200 -10.86 2.01 6.96
N TYR A 201 -12.06 2.09 6.42
CA TYR A 201 -12.44 3.11 5.45
C TYR A 201 -13.44 4.08 6.09
N ASN A 202 -13.12 5.38 6.07
CA ASN A 202 -13.88 6.42 6.71
C ASN A 202 -14.48 7.37 5.67
N ASP A 203 -15.80 7.34 5.46
CA ASP A 203 -16.52 8.20 4.52
C ASP A 203 -16.71 9.65 5.01
N GLY A 204 -16.25 9.95 6.21
CA GLY A 204 -16.37 11.25 6.85
C GLY A 204 -15.07 11.84 7.35
N LEU A 205 -13.91 11.44 6.79
CA LEU A 205 -12.57 11.87 7.25
C LEU A 205 -12.47 13.38 7.42
N PHE A 206 -11.95 13.81 8.56
CA PHE A 206 -11.64 15.22 8.92
C PHE A 206 -12.84 16.16 8.85
N SER A 207 -14.08 15.65 8.91
CA SER A 207 -15.28 16.46 8.72
C SER A 207 -15.94 16.95 10.01
N SER A 208 -15.88 16.17 11.10
CA SER A 208 -16.55 16.51 12.34
C SER A 208 -15.92 15.79 13.54
N ASP A 209 -16.39 16.08 14.77
CA ASP A 209 -15.92 15.40 15.97
C ASP A 209 -16.08 13.86 15.86
N SER A 210 -17.12 13.39 15.22
CA SER A 210 -17.39 11.97 15.03
C SER A 210 -17.02 11.44 13.63
N ASP A 211 -16.55 12.28 12.72
CA ASP A 211 -16.41 11.94 11.28
C ASP A 211 -17.65 11.21 10.76
N LEU A 212 -18.80 11.90 10.86
CA LEU A 212 -20.12 11.39 10.45
C LEU A 212 -20.49 10.03 11.11
N GLY A 213 -19.99 9.79 12.34
CA GLY A 213 -20.27 8.59 13.13
C GLY A 213 -19.25 7.47 13.00
N THR A 214 -18.09 7.72 12.41
CA THR A 214 -16.94 6.79 12.44
C THR A 214 -16.42 6.65 13.86
N TYR A 215 -16.19 7.76 14.55
CA TYR A 215 -15.82 7.79 15.97
C TYR A 215 -17.08 7.80 16.83
N MET A 216 -17.20 6.81 17.69
CA MET A 216 -18.41 6.58 18.49
C MET A 216 -18.38 7.29 19.82
N GLU A 217 -19.58 7.57 20.38
CA GLU A 217 -19.74 8.20 21.68
C GLU A 217 -19.06 7.43 22.83
N ASP A 218 -18.96 6.09 22.72
CA ASP A 218 -18.39 5.22 23.76
C ASP A 218 -16.90 5.49 24.01
N TYR A 219 -16.13 5.85 22.97
CA TYR A 219 -14.68 6.07 23.04
C TYR A 219 -14.29 7.51 22.68
N GLY A 220 -14.94 8.07 21.65
CA GLY A 220 -14.64 9.40 21.11
C GLY A 220 -13.38 9.42 20.23
N ARG A 221 -13.26 10.50 19.42
CA ARG A 221 -12.22 10.65 18.40
C ARG A 221 -10.80 10.40 18.90
N GLN A 222 -10.40 11.04 20.00
CA GLN A 222 -9.02 10.98 20.49
C GLN A 222 -8.62 9.56 20.94
N GLU A 223 -9.54 8.85 21.58
CA GLU A 223 -9.28 7.48 22.04
C GLU A 223 -9.24 6.49 20.89
N ASP A 224 -10.15 6.61 19.92
CA ASP A 224 -10.14 5.78 18.73
C ASP A 224 -8.90 6.01 17.84
N LEU A 225 -8.44 7.24 17.67
CA LEU A 225 -7.20 7.56 16.98
C LEU A 225 -5.99 6.92 17.67
N LYS A 226 -5.87 7.08 18.98
CA LYS A 226 -4.77 6.47 19.75
C LYS A 226 -4.81 4.94 19.71
N TRP A 227 -6.01 4.38 19.78
CA TRP A 227 -6.17 2.94 19.66
C TRP A 227 -5.76 2.46 18.25
N SER A 228 -6.20 3.16 17.19
CA SER A 228 -5.83 2.85 15.80
C SER A 228 -4.31 2.82 15.61
N GLU A 229 -3.61 3.83 16.12
CA GLU A 229 -2.15 3.95 16.04
C GLU A 229 -1.43 2.71 16.60
N THR A 230 -1.99 2.10 17.64
CA THR A 230 -1.37 0.98 18.35
C THR A 230 -1.86 -0.39 17.90
N HIS A 231 -3.07 -0.52 17.38
CA HIS A 231 -3.73 -1.80 17.09
C HIS A 231 -3.89 -2.08 15.60
N ILE A 232 -4.12 -1.06 14.76
CA ILE A 232 -4.29 -1.26 13.33
C ILE A 232 -2.92 -1.22 12.65
N LYS A 233 -2.40 -2.39 12.27
CA LYS A 233 -1.06 -2.53 11.68
C LYS A 233 -1.09 -2.70 10.15
N VAL A 234 -2.25 -2.76 9.54
CA VAL A 234 -2.37 -2.86 8.09
C VAL A 234 -2.24 -1.49 7.43
N PRO A 235 -1.53 -1.37 6.31
CA PRO A 235 -1.47 -0.15 5.51
C PRO A 235 -2.65 -0.11 4.50
N PHE A 236 -3.86 -0.38 4.96
CA PHE A 236 -5.08 -0.35 4.15
C PHE A 236 -6.16 0.46 4.87
N ASN A 237 -5.85 1.73 5.09
CA ASN A 237 -6.74 2.69 5.73
C ASN A 237 -6.89 3.93 4.86
N GLY A 238 -8.11 4.43 4.76
CA GLY A 238 -8.39 5.61 3.96
C GLY A 238 -9.83 6.05 4.01
N GLY A 239 -10.26 6.78 3.00
CA GLY A 239 -11.67 7.20 2.91
C GLY A 239 -11.89 8.49 2.15
N GLU A 240 -12.93 9.21 2.55
CA GLU A 240 -13.50 10.35 1.82
C GLU A 240 -13.64 11.56 2.74
N MET A 241 -13.45 12.76 2.17
CA MET A 241 -13.51 14.03 2.87
C MET A 241 -14.74 14.81 2.40
N PRO A 242 -15.88 14.79 3.12
CA PRO A 242 -17.14 15.34 2.63
C PRO A 242 -17.19 16.87 2.60
N PHE A 243 -16.50 17.54 3.50
CA PHE A 243 -16.46 19.03 3.56
C PHE A 243 -15.30 19.53 4.44
N VAL A 244 -14.96 20.80 4.25
CA VAL A 244 -13.97 21.50 5.08
C VAL A 244 -14.53 21.77 6.48
N SER A 245 -13.73 21.50 7.50
CA SER A 245 -14.05 21.75 8.91
C SER A 245 -12.80 22.18 9.70
N LYS A 246 -12.96 22.42 11.00
CA LYS A 246 -11.82 22.65 11.91
C LYS A 246 -10.86 21.46 11.98
N PHE A 247 -11.29 20.26 11.61
CA PHE A 247 -10.44 19.06 11.55
C PHE A 247 -9.66 18.94 10.25
N SER A 248 -10.00 19.76 9.24
CA SER A 248 -9.29 19.83 7.96
C SER A 248 -8.07 20.77 8.00
N GLU A 249 -7.74 21.38 9.15
CA GLU A 249 -6.48 22.11 9.31
C GLU A 249 -5.29 21.18 9.08
N ILE A 250 -4.30 21.63 8.31
CA ILE A 250 -3.24 20.76 7.78
C ILE A 250 -2.45 20.04 8.87
N GLU A 251 -2.11 20.71 9.98
CA GLU A 251 -1.39 20.08 11.09
C GLU A 251 -2.21 18.96 11.73
N ASN A 252 -3.53 19.14 11.84
CA ASN A 252 -4.42 18.10 12.36
C ASN A 252 -4.52 16.92 11.42
N VAL A 253 -4.68 17.17 10.12
CA VAL A 253 -4.76 16.15 9.08
C VAL A 253 -3.49 15.28 9.09
N ILE A 254 -2.31 15.89 9.09
CA ILE A 254 -1.03 15.18 9.09
C ILE A 254 -0.87 14.32 10.35
N LYS A 255 -1.22 14.89 11.51
CA LYS A 255 -1.16 14.14 12.78
C LYS A 255 -2.07 12.92 12.74
N GLU A 256 -3.33 13.08 12.35
CA GLU A 256 -4.31 12.00 12.32
C GLU A 256 -4.02 10.98 11.21
N ALA A 257 -3.55 11.44 10.04
CA ALA A 257 -3.11 10.55 8.95
C ALA A 257 -2.01 9.58 9.41
N ARG A 258 -1.05 10.08 10.22
CA ARG A 258 -0.02 9.23 10.82
C ARG A 258 -0.58 8.24 11.83
N GLN A 259 -1.52 8.65 12.67
CA GLN A 259 -2.16 7.78 13.67
C GLN A 259 -3.01 6.68 13.01
N LEU A 260 -3.65 7.01 11.89
CA LEU A 260 -4.51 6.10 11.13
C LEU A 260 -3.74 5.18 10.16
N ASN A 261 -2.43 5.33 9.98
CA ASN A 261 -1.69 4.66 8.90
C ASN A 261 -2.35 4.90 7.53
N LEU A 262 -2.68 6.15 7.23
CA LEU A 262 -3.50 6.54 6.09
C LEU A 262 -2.76 6.23 4.78
N SER A 263 -3.40 5.47 3.88
CA SER A 263 -2.77 5.01 2.64
C SER A 263 -3.47 5.50 1.39
N TYR A 264 -4.76 5.81 1.47
CA TYR A 264 -5.52 6.28 0.30
C TYR A 264 -6.58 7.31 0.68
N LEU A 265 -6.82 8.28 -0.21
CA LEU A 265 -7.85 9.31 -0.08
C LEU A 265 -8.56 9.54 -1.41
N ASN A 266 -9.87 9.75 -1.34
CA ASN A 266 -10.66 10.11 -2.53
C ASN A 266 -10.29 11.54 -3.00
N GLN A 267 -9.85 11.67 -4.25
CA GLN A 267 -9.48 12.98 -4.79
C GLN A 267 -10.63 13.68 -5.55
N GLU A 268 -11.71 12.98 -5.85
CA GLU A 268 -12.80 13.50 -6.66
C GLU A 268 -14.09 13.76 -5.85
N TYR A 269 -14.20 13.22 -4.62
CA TYR A 269 -15.41 13.32 -3.82
C TYR A 269 -15.76 14.76 -3.45
N ASN A 270 -14.81 15.52 -2.90
CA ASN A 270 -14.97 16.94 -2.65
C ASN A 270 -13.68 17.71 -2.93
N TYR A 271 -13.67 18.40 -4.05
CA TYR A 271 -12.53 19.17 -4.50
C TYR A 271 -12.21 20.38 -3.60
N GLU A 272 -13.20 20.93 -2.87
CA GLU A 272 -12.99 22.08 -1.97
C GLU A 272 -12.02 21.74 -0.83
N VAL A 273 -12.01 20.48 -0.34
CA VAL A 273 -11.09 20.04 0.71
C VAL A 273 -9.65 20.04 0.22
N TRP A 274 -9.41 19.52 -1.00
CA TRP A 274 -8.08 19.55 -1.62
C TRP A 274 -7.61 20.99 -1.88
N GLN A 275 -8.48 21.87 -2.37
CA GLN A 275 -8.18 23.30 -2.55
C GLN A 275 -7.88 23.99 -1.20
N TYR A 276 -8.59 23.62 -0.14
CA TYR A 276 -8.34 24.15 1.18
C TYR A 276 -6.94 23.78 1.69
N TRP A 277 -6.49 22.54 1.48
CA TRP A 277 -5.14 22.10 1.81
C TRP A 277 -4.08 22.76 0.92
N ALA A 278 -4.34 22.92 -0.37
CA ALA A 278 -3.44 23.63 -1.27
C ALA A 278 -3.19 25.09 -0.86
N GLY A 279 -4.16 25.71 -0.17
CA GLY A 279 -4.03 27.05 0.40
C GLY A 279 -3.29 27.12 1.74
N GLN A 280 -2.89 25.98 2.32
CA GLN A 280 -2.14 25.90 3.58
C GLN A 280 -0.72 25.43 3.31
N GLU A 281 0.26 25.97 4.04
CA GLU A 281 1.66 25.57 3.92
C GLU A 281 2.05 24.63 5.08
N TYR A 282 2.77 23.56 4.77
CA TYR A 282 3.38 22.67 5.75
C TYR A 282 4.78 22.26 5.30
N GLU A 283 5.77 22.45 6.17
CA GLU A 283 7.19 22.16 5.90
C GLU A 283 7.71 22.75 4.57
N GLY A 284 7.21 23.94 4.19
CA GLY A 284 7.67 24.67 3.00
C GLY A 284 7.06 24.23 1.68
N MET A 285 5.96 23.47 1.70
CA MET A 285 5.19 23.08 0.51
C MET A 285 3.68 23.21 0.74
N PRO A 286 2.86 23.26 -0.34
CA PRO A 286 1.40 23.19 -0.24
C PRO A 286 0.95 21.93 0.49
N GLY A 287 -0.09 22.06 1.35
CA GLY A 287 -0.54 20.96 2.20
C GLY A 287 -1.10 19.77 1.41
N ASP A 288 -1.76 20.01 0.29
CA ASP A 288 -2.24 18.92 -0.58
C ASP A 288 -1.08 18.14 -1.23
N GLU A 289 0.00 18.82 -1.63
CA GLU A 289 1.22 18.20 -2.14
C GLU A 289 1.91 17.39 -1.02
N TYR A 290 1.96 17.95 0.20
CA TYR A 290 2.52 17.23 1.36
C TYR A 290 1.72 15.96 1.66
N ILE A 291 0.37 16.03 1.63
CA ILE A 291 -0.48 14.86 1.87
C ILE A 291 -0.24 13.81 0.78
N LYS A 292 -0.32 14.18 -0.50
CA LYS A 292 -0.08 13.25 -1.63
C LYS A 292 1.29 12.58 -1.55
N LYS A 293 2.32 13.35 -1.20
CA LYS A 293 3.70 12.86 -1.05
C LYS A 293 3.84 11.79 0.03
N HIS A 294 3.03 11.86 1.11
CA HIS A 294 3.18 11.01 2.29
C HIS A 294 2.04 9.99 2.48
N LEU A 295 1.03 9.96 1.59
CA LEU A 295 0.02 8.89 1.62
C LEU A 295 0.67 7.52 1.45
N GLY A 296 0.33 6.59 2.32
CA GLY A 296 0.94 5.27 2.35
C GLY A 296 2.35 5.27 2.94
N SER A 297 3.17 4.34 2.50
CA SER A 297 4.58 4.26 2.87
C SER A 297 5.47 5.05 1.90
N ARG A 298 6.54 5.63 2.43
CA ARG A 298 7.55 6.35 1.63
C ARG A 298 8.94 5.85 2.01
N PRO A 299 9.29 4.62 1.59
CA PRO A 299 10.57 4.03 1.94
C PRO A 299 11.75 4.68 1.20
N TRP A 300 12.88 4.83 1.90
CA TRP A 300 14.15 5.25 1.34
C TRP A 300 15.31 4.63 2.11
N VAL A 301 16.43 4.43 1.46
CA VAL A 301 17.64 3.88 2.06
C VAL A 301 18.50 5.01 2.60
N ARG A 302 18.78 5.00 3.91
CA ARG A 302 19.71 5.94 4.54
C ARG A 302 21.15 5.53 4.37
N THR A 303 21.45 4.26 4.62
CA THR A 303 22.80 3.71 4.40
C THR A 303 22.73 2.33 3.77
N LEU A 304 23.70 2.07 2.89
CA LEU A 304 23.95 0.77 2.31
C LEU A 304 25.42 0.43 2.62
N LYS A 305 25.63 -0.67 3.34
CA LYS A 305 26.98 -1.20 3.58
C LYS A 305 27.16 -2.45 2.77
N MET A 306 28.29 -2.60 2.12
CA MET A 306 28.64 -3.76 1.34
C MET A 306 30.13 -4.09 1.42
N ASP A 307 30.45 -5.31 1.08
CA ASP A 307 31.83 -5.77 0.96
C ASP A 307 32.64 -4.92 -0.01
N ARG A 308 33.94 -4.78 0.25
CA ARG A 308 34.91 -4.18 -0.72
C ARG A 308 35.37 -5.22 -1.73
N ASN A 309 35.85 -4.74 -2.88
CA ASN A 309 36.42 -5.57 -3.95
C ASN A 309 35.44 -6.69 -4.41
N ILE A 310 34.22 -6.34 -4.62
CA ILE A 310 33.15 -7.27 -5.00
C ILE A 310 33.49 -8.06 -6.27
N GLN A 311 34.26 -7.49 -7.22
CA GLN A 311 34.76 -8.18 -8.43
C GLN A 311 35.63 -9.43 -8.14
N ARG A 312 36.08 -9.61 -6.90
CA ARG A 312 36.96 -10.72 -6.46
C ARG A 312 36.24 -11.65 -5.48
N ARG A 313 34.95 -11.45 -5.24
CA ARG A 313 34.20 -12.22 -4.25
C ARG A 313 33.15 -13.07 -4.96
N SER A 314 33.02 -14.31 -4.52
CA SER A 314 31.92 -15.19 -4.95
C SER A 314 30.63 -14.88 -4.23
N THR A 315 30.67 -14.15 -3.10
CA THR A 315 29.51 -13.73 -2.32
C THR A 315 29.75 -12.31 -1.82
N VAL A 316 28.74 -11.48 -1.94
CA VAL A 316 28.73 -10.07 -1.49
C VAL A 316 27.72 -9.93 -0.35
N HIS A 317 28.23 -9.50 0.82
CA HIS A 317 27.37 -9.20 1.97
C HIS A 317 26.92 -7.74 1.90
N VAL A 318 25.62 -7.52 2.07
CA VAL A 318 24.98 -6.20 2.01
C VAL A 318 24.10 -6.00 3.23
N GLU A 319 24.23 -4.83 3.87
CA GLU A 319 23.36 -4.35 4.96
C GLU A 319 22.68 -3.06 4.50
N VAL A 320 21.34 -2.98 4.67
CA VAL A 320 20.50 -1.86 4.28
C VAL A 320 19.84 -1.28 5.52
N ASP A 321 20.10 0.02 5.81
CA ASP A 321 19.34 0.80 6.79
C ASP A 321 18.25 1.56 6.03
N MET A 322 17.02 1.09 6.15
CA MET A 322 15.84 1.67 5.50
C MET A 322 15.11 2.61 6.44
N ARG A 323 14.57 3.67 5.86
CA ARG A 323 13.69 4.64 6.51
C ARG A 323 12.34 4.69 5.81
N ASN A 324 11.34 5.15 6.53
CA ASN A 324 10.01 5.40 6.00
C ASN A 324 9.49 6.72 6.57
N SER A 325 9.15 7.66 5.71
CA SER A 325 8.59 8.97 6.06
C SER A 325 7.10 9.11 5.76
N GLY A 326 6.48 8.08 5.16
CA GLY A 326 5.04 8.06 4.86
C GLY A 326 4.13 8.02 6.08
N PHE A 327 2.85 8.24 5.86
CA PHE A 327 1.83 8.15 6.92
C PHE A 327 1.57 6.72 7.37
N ALA A 328 1.70 5.74 6.47
CA ALA A 328 1.55 4.33 6.80
C ALA A 328 2.90 3.63 7.00
N MET A 329 2.87 2.50 7.67
CA MET A 329 4.01 1.59 7.72
C MET A 329 4.27 0.97 6.35
N LEU A 330 5.49 0.49 6.12
CA LEU A 330 5.75 -0.38 4.98
C LEU A 330 4.97 -1.69 5.20
N ASP A 331 4.23 -2.09 4.18
CA ASP A 331 3.43 -3.31 4.20
C ASP A 331 4.34 -4.53 4.44
N GLU A 332 4.01 -5.35 5.43
CA GLU A 332 4.80 -6.55 5.79
C GLU A 332 4.81 -7.64 4.68
N ARG A 333 3.90 -7.54 3.73
CA ARG A 333 3.88 -8.43 2.55
C ARG A 333 5.00 -8.13 1.57
N TYR A 334 5.65 -6.93 1.66
CA TYR A 334 6.77 -6.61 0.79
C TYR A 334 8.01 -7.41 1.15
N ARG A 335 8.57 -8.04 0.13
CA ARG A 335 9.87 -8.67 0.13
C ARG A 335 10.90 -7.70 -0.42
N ILE A 336 12.05 -7.63 0.23
CA ILE A 336 13.14 -6.75 -0.17
C ILE A 336 14.24 -7.63 -0.76
N TYR A 337 14.59 -7.37 -2.02
CA TYR A 337 15.65 -8.07 -2.73
C TYR A 337 16.84 -7.13 -2.90
N VAL A 338 18.02 -7.60 -2.52
CA VAL A 338 19.28 -6.97 -2.91
C VAL A 338 19.67 -7.50 -4.28
N VAL A 339 19.96 -6.59 -5.20
CA VAL A 339 20.21 -6.86 -6.60
C VAL A 339 21.66 -6.47 -6.95
N LEU A 340 22.37 -7.33 -7.67
CA LEU A 340 23.61 -6.99 -8.35
C LEU A 340 23.43 -7.15 -9.85
N ARG A 341 23.79 -6.14 -10.64
CA ARG A 341 23.72 -6.13 -12.10
C ARG A 341 25.09 -5.86 -12.71
N CYS A 342 25.45 -6.63 -13.73
CA CYS A 342 26.66 -6.47 -14.54
C CYS A 342 26.30 -6.60 -16.02
N GLY A 343 26.26 -5.50 -16.75
CA GLY A 343 25.70 -5.45 -18.10
C GLY A 343 24.23 -5.90 -18.12
N GLU A 344 23.92 -6.91 -18.92
CA GLU A 344 22.57 -7.49 -19.00
C GLU A 344 22.27 -8.57 -17.95
N LYS A 345 23.29 -8.99 -17.20
CA LYS A 345 23.14 -10.06 -16.20
C LYS A 345 22.75 -9.48 -14.86
N THR A 346 21.67 -10.03 -14.30
CA THR A 346 21.16 -9.63 -12.97
C THR A 346 21.06 -10.85 -12.07
N VAL A 347 21.51 -10.70 -10.83
CA VAL A 347 21.29 -11.65 -9.74
C VAL A 347 20.68 -10.93 -8.57
N LYS A 348 19.80 -11.60 -7.84
CA LYS A 348 19.15 -11.02 -6.67
C LYS A 348 19.01 -12.04 -5.55
N LYS A 349 18.90 -11.54 -4.35
CA LYS A 349 18.69 -12.33 -3.14
C LYS A 349 17.73 -11.61 -2.23
N GLU A 350 16.68 -12.32 -1.79
CA GLU A 350 15.80 -11.83 -0.74
C GLU A 350 16.61 -11.54 0.53
N ALA A 351 16.41 -10.37 1.11
CA ALA A 351 17.10 -9.93 2.31
C ALA A 351 16.35 -10.39 3.56
N ASP A 352 17.08 -10.83 4.56
CA ASP A 352 16.58 -11.11 5.89
C ASP A 352 16.48 -9.80 6.69
N GLY A 353 15.43 -9.64 7.48
CA GLY A 353 15.23 -8.45 8.32
C GLY A 353 13.79 -7.98 8.29
N ASP A 354 13.52 -6.92 9.01
CA ASP A 354 12.20 -6.32 9.13
C ASP A 354 12.25 -4.80 9.35
N MET A 355 11.07 -4.19 9.36
CA MET A 355 10.87 -2.84 9.86
C MET A 355 10.77 -2.91 11.40
N GLU A 356 11.84 -2.48 12.10
CA GLU A 356 11.90 -2.42 13.57
C GLU A 356 10.83 -1.49 14.16
N SER A 357 10.39 -0.52 13.39
CA SER A 357 9.29 0.41 13.69
C SER A 357 8.69 0.95 12.38
N LYS A 358 7.61 1.71 12.49
CA LYS A 358 6.99 2.40 11.33
C LYS A 358 8.01 3.21 10.51
N GLU A 359 9.04 3.77 11.15
CA GLU A 359 9.95 4.75 10.56
C GLU A 359 11.29 4.16 10.10
N LYS A 360 11.68 2.97 10.56
CA LYS A 360 13.00 2.40 10.29
C LYS A 360 13.01 0.88 10.29
N GLY A 361 13.91 0.32 9.49
CA GLY A 361 14.18 -1.11 9.43
C GLY A 361 15.61 -1.41 9.01
N ARG A 362 16.01 -2.67 9.20
CA ARG A 362 17.30 -3.19 8.76
C ARG A 362 17.13 -4.50 8.04
N PHE A 363 17.85 -4.60 6.94
CA PHE A 363 17.83 -5.77 6.08
C PHE A 363 19.24 -6.18 5.72
N THR A 364 19.48 -7.48 5.62
CA THR A 364 20.78 -8.03 5.26
C THR A 364 20.64 -9.11 4.21
N ALA A 365 21.57 -9.18 3.27
CA ALA A 365 21.62 -10.23 2.28
C ALA A 365 23.05 -10.67 2.00
N SER A 366 23.19 -11.94 1.60
CA SER A 366 24.42 -12.50 1.05
C SER A 366 24.14 -12.91 -0.38
N VAL A 367 24.51 -12.07 -1.34
CA VAL A 367 24.21 -12.25 -2.76
C VAL A 367 25.35 -13.02 -3.42
N GLU A 368 25.05 -14.11 -4.12
CA GLU A 368 26.04 -14.79 -4.96
C GLU A 368 26.47 -13.89 -6.12
N ASN A 369 27.77 -13.80 -6.35
CA ASN A 369 28.34 -13.00 -7.43
C ASN A 369 28.94 -13.93 -8.50
N PRO A 370 28.22 -14.21 -9.59
CA PRO A 370 28.69 -15.08 -10.66
C PRO A 370 29.55 -14.34 -11.69
N PHE A 371 29.69 -13.01 -11.57
CA PHE A 371 30.36 -12.20 -12.59
C PHE A 371 31.85 -12.42 -12.56
N SER A 372 32.46 -12.68 -13.73
CA SER A 372 33.90 -12.76 -13.87
C SER A 372 34.53 -11.38 -13.66
N LYS A 373 35.86 -11.39 -13.40
CA LYS A 373 36.61 -10.15 -13.24
C LYS A 373 36.56 -9.32 -14.54
N GLU A 374 36.69 -9.99 -15.68
CA GLU A 374 36.66 -9.38 -17.00
C GLU A 374 35.33 -8.72 -17.28
N GLU A 375 34.22 -9.40 -17.01
CA GLU A 375 32.84 -8.84 -17.14
C GLU A 375 32.69 -7.60 -16.24
N ALA A 376 33.16 -7.69 -14.99
CA ALA A 376 33.08 -6.59 -14.04
C ALA A 376 33.92 -5.37 -14.42
N GLU A 377 35.09 -5.61 -15.07
CA GLU A 377 35.97 -4.53 -15.57
C GLU A 377 35.38 -3.87 -16.85
N GLU A 378 34.69 -4.64 -17.68
CA GLU A 378 34.08 -4.14 -18.92
C GLU A 378 32.76 -3.38 -18.70
N ASN A 379 31.88 -3.93 -17.88
CA ASN A 379 30.49 -3.44 -17.75
C ASN A 379 30.23 -2.71 -16.42
N GLY A 380 31.11 -2.89 -15.44
CA GLY A 380 30.84 -2.45 -14.06
C GLY A 380 29.87 -3.37 -13.31
N ILE A 381 29.76 -3.17 -12.01
CA ILE A 381 28.73 -3.81 -11.18
C ILE A 381 27.90 -2.71 -10.51
N GLU A 382 26.60 -2.78 -10.66
CA GLU A 382 25.64 -1.91 -9.99
C GLU A 382 24.97 -2.66 -8.84
N ALA A 383 24.70 -1.97 -7.74
CA ALA A 383 23.88 -2.49 -6.65
C ALA A 383 22.55 -1.76 -6.61
N GLY A 384 21.48 -2.53 -6.44
CA GLY A 384 20.13 -2.02 -6.37
C GLY A 384 19.29 -2.75 -5.34
N ILE A 385 18.09 -2.21 -5.13
CA ILE A 385 17.06 -2.78 -4.26
C ILE A 385 15.77 -2.90 -5.05
N GLN A 386 15.18 -4.09 -5.03
CA GLN A 386 13.85 -4.34 -5.56
C GLN A 386 12.91 -4.65 -4.39
N ILE A 387 11.73 -4.03 -4.37
CA ILE A 387 10.72 -4.22 -3.32
C ILE A 387 9.43 -4.65 -3.99
N SER A 388 8.98 -5.87 -3.73
CA SER A 388 7.79 -6.46 -4.34
C SER A 388 6.98 -7.24 -3.31
N ARG A 389 5.66 -7.30 -3.50
CA ARG A 389 4.76 -8.16 -2.71
C ARG A 389 4.82 -9.63 -3.16
N GLU A 390 5.42 -9.89 -4.31
CA GLU A 390 5.48 -11.20 -4.94
C GLU A 390 6.83 -11.86 -4.74
N LYS A 391 6.84 -13.20 -4.83
CA LYS A 391 8.08 -13.98 -4.85
C LYS A 391 8.85 -13.73 -6.15
N GLU A 392 10.14 -14.06 -6.12
CA GLU A 392 11.08 -13.74 -7.20
C GLU A 392 10.60 -14.12 -8.61
N GLU A 393 9.99 -15.29 -8.75
CA GLU A 393 9.55 -15.80 -10.04
C GLU A 393 8.25 -15.17 -10.56
N GLU A 394 7.51 -14.47 -9.69
CA GLU A 394 6.17 -13.91 -9.95
C GLU A 394 6.18 -12.40 -10.03
N ILE A 395 7.34 -11.74 -9.87
CA ILE A 395 7.43 -10.28 -9.75
C ILE A 395 6.90 -9.58 -11.01
N LYS A 396 5.83 -8.81 -10.85
CA LYS A 396 5.36 -7.84 -11.81
C LYS A 396 6.03 -6.49 -11.52
N THR A 397 6.87 -6.01 -12.44
CA THR A 397 7.71 -4.83 -12.22
C THR A 397 6.94 -3.55 -11.99
N SER A 398 5.74 -3.43 -12.58
CA SER A 398 4.81 -2.32 -12.41
C SER A 398 4.31 -2.15 -10.96
N TYR A 399 4.30 -3.25 -10.19
CA TYR A 399 3.90 -3.24 -8.79
C TYR A 399 5.07 -3.25 -7.80
N CYS A 400 6.31 -3.02 -8.29
CA CYS A 400 7.46 -2.80 -7.42
C CYS A 400 7.50 -1.37 -6.86
N LEU A 401 7.93 -1.22 -5.60
CA LEU A 401 8.07 0.10 -4.99
C LEU A 401 9.30 0.84 -5.50
N ARG A 402 9.12 2.14 -5.72
CA ARG A 402 10.20 3.11 -5.88
C ARG A 402 10.64 3.63 -4.53
N LEU A 403 11.94 3.69 -4.32
CA LEU A 403 12.53 4.31 -3.16
C LEU A 403 12.58 5.84 -3.32
N ALA A 404 12.25 6.55 -2.26
CA ALA A 404 12.31 8.01 -2.21
C ALA A 404 13.74 8.51 -1.93
N ASN A 405 14.72 8.02 -2.67
CA ASN A 405 16.10 8.44 -2.56
C ASN A 405 16.46 9.52 -3.59
N GLU A 406 17.19 10.55 -3.17
CA GLU A 406 17.78 11.52 -4.07
C GLU A 406 18.69 10.82 -5.09
N GLY A 407 18.50 11.10 -6.39
CA GLY A 407 19.28 10.49 -7.47
C GLY A 407 18.99 9.00 -7.73
N ASN A 408 17.90 8.45 -7.20
CA ASN A 408 17.48 7.08 -7.49
C ASN A 408 17.20 6.88 -8.99
N ARG A 409 17.87 5.90 -9.60
CA ARG A 409 17.55 5.43 -10.94
C ARG A 409 16.68 4.19 -10.85
N TYR A 410 15.43 4.32 -11.24
CA TYR A 410 14.45 3.23 -11.21
C TYR A 410 14.25 2.64 -12.60
N GLU A 411 14.52 1.34 -12.74
CA GLU A 411 14.49 0.63 -14.01
C GLU A 411 14.11 -0.84 -13.75
N ASP A 412 13.14 -1.36 -14.50
CA ASP A 412 12.65 -2.74 -14.38
C ASP A 412 12.26 -3.17 -12.95
N GLY A 413 11.63 -2.27 -12.20
CA GLY A 413 11.24 -2.52 -10.81
C GLY A 413 12.39 -2.45 -9.81
N ILE A 414 13.60 -2.09 -10.23
CA ILE A 414 14.81 -2.05 -9.40
C ILE A 414 15.22 -0.60 -9.15
N ASN A 415 15.54 -0.29 -7.91
CA ASN A 415 16.09 0.99 -7.47
C ASN A 415 17.61 0.92 -7.43
N PHE A 416 18.30 1.52 -8.37
CA PHE A 416 19.77 1.59 -8.41
C PHE A 416 20.24 2.81 -7.65
N LEU A 417 20.89 2.57 -6.50
CA LEU A 417 21.36 3.61 -5.59
C LEU A 417 22.84 3.95 -5.80
N THR A 418 23.63 3.05 -6.37
CA THR A 418 25.06 3.25 -6.55
C THR A 418 25.59 2.44 -7.73
N ASP A 419 26.52 3.07 -8.48
CA ASP A 419 27.40 2.41 -9.44
C ASP A 419 28.74 2.15 -8.77
N ILE A 420 29.05 0.89 -8.54
CA ILE A 420 30.24 0.46 -7.80
C ILE A 420 31.47 0.41 -8.70
N SER A 421 31.31 0.43 -10.04
CA SER A 421 32.37 0.29 -11.02
C SER A 421 33.27 1.51 -11.12
N GLN A 422 32.76 2.73 -10.91
CA GLN A 422 33.47 3.97 -11.17
C GLN A 422 34.54 4.33 -10.12
N GLU A 423 34.63 3.59 -9.01
CA GLU A 423 35.48 3.98 -7.89
C GLU A 423 36.75 3.11 -7.70
N GLY A 424 37.11 2.30 -8.69
CA GLY A 424 38.33 1.50 -8.68
C GLY A 424 39.64 2.29 -8.94
N ASN A 425 39.57 3.56 -9.32
CA ASN A 425 40.72 4.39 -9.73
C ASN A 425 41.07 5.57 -8.80
N GLY A 426 40.55 5.63 -7.58
CA GLY A 426 40.98 6.57 -6.54
C GLY A 426 42.20 6.03 -5.82
N LYS A 427 43.40 6.59 -6.11
CA LYS A 427 44.73 6.31 -5.52
C LYS A 427 44.76 6.28 -4.00
#